data_d06460db3da81c2a541518b3fff05ff3
#
_entry.id   d06460db3da81c2a541518b3fff05ff3
#
_cell.length_a   1.000
_cell.length_b   1.000
_cell.length_c   1.000
_cell.angle_alpha   90.00
_cell.angle_beta   90.00
_cell.angle_gamma   90.00
#
_symmetry.space_group_name_H-M   'P 1'
#
loop_
_entity.id
_entity.type
_entity.pdbx_description
1 polymer ?
#
loop_
_entity_poly.entity_id
_entity_poly.type
_entity_poly.pdbx_seq_one_letter_code
_entity_poly.pdbx_strand_id
1 'polypeptide(L)'
;MSYRQELVTPLFARIQARESCAVIGAASMGKSRLLQFILRPDVRAHHLGSVNATTLVVWIDCNRMASFSSWGLHELLLTGLLEACIEHPTAVAQRDTLTQLRREAIVERNKLLAQRNVELALQIFCQELKLQVCFILDEFDEAYRTLSARALASLRALRDRHKYQVHYVLLLRHHPMHLRDPYDCEGFYELFSRSLLGIQPYTATDARLVVEQILTRRSRETKALPPATCAQLIALSGGHPGLLVALVDIWLTEEKVVGEGATQIKVQEECRKLWEGLRREERETLHHIAQGVETDFRQRESLLLKGIIHEPQPGQIRFFSSLFADYAAQQAPAVEQGLRIDTQTGAVWVNGRIVEALTPREFDLLACLAEEPGKLYEAEEILTDLYPDGEHLTVDSGYVAALVRRVRAKIEQDASNPQYLLNVRGRGYRLVLEPE
;
A
#
# COMPACT_ATOMS: atom_id res chain seq x y z
N MET A 1 0.98 -21.82 -20.39
CA MET A 1 1.71 -20.97 -19.43
C MET A 1 0.90 -20.91 -18.15
N SER A 2 1.24 -21.73 -17.17
CA SER A 2 0.41 -21.91 -15.96
C SER A 2 1.06 -21.26 -14.73
N TYR A 3 1.16 -19.94 -14.71
CA TYR A 3 1.65 -19.23 -13.53
C TYR A 3 0.57 -18.30 -13.01
N ARG A 4 0.11 -18.52 -11.77
CA ARG A 4 -0.93 -17.69 -11.09
C ARG A 4 -2.16 -17.41 -11.98
N GLN A 5 -2.67 -18.42 -12.66
CA GLN A 5 -3.79 -18.25 -13.61
C GLN A 5 -5.02 -17.60 -13.00
N GLU A 6 -5.30 -17.90 -11.72
CA GLU A 6 -6.40 -17.30 -10.97
C GLU A 6 -6.30 -15.77 -10.81
N LEU A 7 -5.09 -15.21 -10.94
CA LEU A 7 -4.85 -13.77 -10.92
C LEU A 7 -4.54 -13.23 -12.33
N VAL A 8 -3.68 -13.91 -13.08
CA VAL A 8 -3.20 -13.43 -14.40
C VAL A 8 -4.34 -13.38 -15.41
N THR A 9 -5.21 -14.39 -15.43
CA THR A 9 -6.34 -14.42 -16.38
C THR A 9 -7.32 -13.28 -16.14
N PRO A 10 -7.86 -13.02 -14.94
CA PRO A 10 -8.73 -11.88 -14.71
C PRO A 10 -8.01 -10.53 -14.89
N LEU A 11 -6.71 -10.42 -14.56
CA LEU A 11 -5.95 -9.19 -14.79
C LEU A 11 -5.90 -8.86 -16.30
N PHE A 12 -5.53 -9.81 -17.14
CA PHE A 12 -5.50 -9.60 -18.58
C PHE A 12 -6.91 -9.39 -19.19
N ALA A 13 -7.94 -10.02 -18.61
CA ALA A 13 -9.32 -9.73 -19.01
C ALA A 13 -9.70 -8.26 -18.76
N ARG A 14 -9.25 -7.66 -17.65
CA ARG A 14 -9.44 -6.22 -17.39
C ARG A 14 -8.68 -5.35 -18.40
N ILE A 15 -7.42 -5.71 -18.70
CA ILE A 15 -6.64 -4.99 -19.72
C ILE A 15 -7.32 -5.07 -21.10
N GLN A 16 -7.82 -6.24 -21.51
CA GLN A 16 -8.57 -6.40 -22.75
C GLN A 16 -9.87 -5.58 -22.78
N ALA A 17 -10.59 -5.57 -21.65
CA ALA A 17 -11.81 -4.76 -21.47
C ALA A 17 -11.54 -3.26 -21.36
N ARG A 18 -10.26 -2.86 -21.28
CA ARG A 18 -9.84 -1.44 -21.09
C ARG A 18 -10.35 -0.86 -19.77
N GLU A 19 -10.42 -1.69 -18.77
CA GLU A 19 -10.85 -1.35 -17.43
C GLU A 19 -9.64 -1.16 -16.50
N SER A 20 -9.69 -0.14 -15.67
CA SER A 20 -8.70 0.03 -14.62
C SER A 20 -8.96 -0.94 -13.47
N CYS A 21 -7.89 -1.41 -12.83
CA CYS A 21 -7.98 -2.30 -11.68
C CYS A 21 -6.81 -2.04 -10.71
N ALA A 22 -6.95 -2.53 -9.48
CA ALA A 22 -5.86 -2.55 -8.52
C ALA A 22 -5.54 -3.99 -8.12
N VAL A 23 -4.25 -4.31 -8.08
CA VAL A 23 -3.71 -5.59 -7.64
C VAL A 23 -3.05 -5.38 -6.28
N ILE A 24 -3.56 -6.06 -5.25
CA ILE A 24 -3.13 -5.88 -3.87
C ILE A 24 -2.36 -7.13 -3.43
N GLY A 25 -1.16 -6.94 -2.92
CA GLY A 25 -0.32 -8.04 -2.45
C GLY A 25 0.52 -7.66 -1.24
N ALA A 26 0.46 -8.47 -0.18
CA ALA A 26 1.30 -8.31 0.99
C ALA A 26 2.80 -8.34 0.69
N ALA A 27 3.63 -8.04 1.69
CA ALA A 27 5.07 -8.13 1.57
C ALA A 27 5.50 -9.57 1.19
N SER A 28 6.56 -9.69 0.41
CA SER A 28 7.11 -10.98 -0.06
C SER A 28 6.12 -11.90 -0.80
N MET A 29 4.92 -11.43 -1.16
CA MET A 29 3.90 -12.20 -1.90
C MET A 29 4.23 -12.35 -3.40
N GLY A 30 5.37 -11.81 -3.85
CA GLY A 30 5.88 -11.99 -5.21
C GLY A 30 5.32 -11.00 -6.24
N LYS A 31 4.98 -9.77 -5.87
CA LYS A 31 4.56 -8.70 -6.79
C LYS A 31 5.54 -8.49 -7.93
N SER A 32 6.82 -8.31 -7.63
CA SER A 32 7.86 -8.08 -8.65
C SER A 32 7.99 -9.25 -9.64
N ARG A 33 7.81 -10.49 -9.17
CA ARG A 33 7.83 -11.68 -10.04
C ARG A 33 6.57 -11.74 -10.91
N LEU A 34 5.41 -11.40 -10.37
CA LEU A 34 4.18 -11.25 -11.15
C LEU A 34 4.37 -10.22 -12.25
N LEU A 35 4.91 -9.06 -11.90
CA LEU A 35 5.18 -7.97 -12.84
C LEU A 35 6.12 -8.41 -13.95
N GLN A 36 7.26 -9.02 -13.62
CA GLN A 36 8.19 -9.58 -14.61
C GLN A 36 7.51 -10.60 -15.54
N PHE A 37 6.58 -11.40 -15.01
CA PHE A 37 5.85 -12.39 -15.79
C PHE A 37 4.86 -11.73 -16.76
N ILE A 38 4.02 -10.79 -16.30
CA ILE A 38 3.01 -10.15 -17.14
C ILE A 38 3.60 -9.19 -18.19
N LEU A 39 4.81 -8.69 -17.97
CA LEU A 39 5.53 -7.85 -18.94
C LEU A 39 6.19 -8.65 -20.07
N ARG A 40 6.33 -9.97 -19.94
CA ARG A 40 6.91 -10.80 -20.99
C ARG A 40 6.12 -10.72 -22.29
N PRO A 41 6.80 -10.56 -23.46
CA PRO A 41 6.12 -10.45 -24.75
C PRO A 41 5.27 -11.68 -25.10
N ASP A 42 5.77 -12.89 -24.79
CA ASP A 42 5.08 -14.16 -25.04
C ASP A 42 3.82 -14.31 -24.17
N VAL A 43 3.87 -13.87 -22.92
CA VAL A 43 2.71 -13.87 -22.01
C VAL A 43 1.66 -12.86 -22.48
N ARG A 44 2.08 -11.64 -22.82
CA ARG A 44 1.17 -10.62 -23.38
C ARG A 44 0.51 -11.10 -24.67
N ALA A 45 1.29 -11.64 -25.58
CA ALA A 45 0.75 -12.17 -26.84
C ALA A 45 -0.27 -13.29 -26.61
N HIS A 46 0.00 -14.19 -25.67
CA HIS A 46 -0.91 -15.28 -25.31
C HIS A 46 -2.24 -14.78 -24.74
N HIS A 47 -2.19 -13.86 -23.77
CA HIS A 47 -3.38 -13.40 -23.05
C HIS A 47 -4.14 -12.28 -23.77
N LEU A 48 -3.47 -11.37 -24.49
CA LEU A 48 -4.12 -10.28 -25.21
C LEU A 48 -4.55 -10.68 -26.63
N GLY A 49 -3.94 -11.72 -27.21
CA GLY A 49 -4.27 -12.16 -28.56
C GLY A 49 -4.09 -11.04 -29.60
N SER A 50 -5.09 -10.79 -30.43
CA SER A 50 -5.07 -9.76 -31.47
C SER A 50 -4.93 -8.33 -30.92
N VAL A 51 -5.36 -8.08 -29.67
CA VAL A 51 -5.30 -6.76 -29.03
C VAL A 51 -3.87 -6.41 -28.63
N ASN A 52 -2.96 -7.38 -28.50
CA ASN A 52 -1.58 -7.15 -28.11
C ASN A 52 -0.84 -6.17 -29.03
N ALA A 53 -1.05 -6.26 -30.33
CA ALA A 53 -0.39 -5.39 -31.31
C ALA A 53 -0.84 -3.92 -31.23
N THR A 54 -2.00 -3.65 -30.64
CA THR A 54 -2.57 -2.32 -30.46
C THR A 54 -2.53 -1.84 -29.00
N THR A 55 -1.87 -2.58 -28.09
CA THR A 55 -1.77 -2.23 -26.68
C THR A 55 -0.34 -1.86 -26.33
N LEU A 56 -0.10 -0.60 -26.00
CA LEU A 56 1.14 -0.11 -25.40
C LEU A 56 1.07 -0.31 -23.89
N VAL A 57 1.81 -1.27 -23.36
CA VAL A 57 1.94 -1.48 -21.93
C VAL A 57 3.07 -0.62 -21.40
N VAL A 58 2.74 0.30 -20.50
CA VAL A 58 3.66 1.28 -19.91
C VAL A 58 3.85 0.94 -18.44
N TRP A 59 4.98 0.33 -18.09
CA TRP A 59 5.33 0.05 -16.71
C TRP A 59 6.04 1.24 -16.08
N ILE A 60 5.65 1.58 -14.87
CA ILE A 60 6.17 2.71 -14.10
C ILE A 60 6.40 2.27 -12.66
N ASP A 61 7.65 2.33 -12.20
CA ASP A 61 8.01 2.20 -10.79
C ASP A 61 7.86 3.57 -10.12
N CYS A 62 6.86 3.72 -9.27
CA CYS A 62 6.54 4.97 -8.60
C CYS A 62 7.60 5.41 -7.58
N ASN A 63 8.48 4.52 -7.13
CA ASN A 63 9.64 4.89 -6.31
C ASN A 63 10.65 5.77 -7.07
N ARG A 64 10.60 5.77 -8.41
CA ARG A 64 11.46 6.63 -9.26
C ARG A 64 10.94 8.07 -9.37
N MET A 65 9.80 8.38 -8.75
CA MET A 65 9.24 9.73 -8.79
C MET A 65 10.17 10.73 -8.09
N ALA A 66 10.63 11.75 -8.81
CA ALA A 66 11.57 12.74 -8.28
C ALA A 66 11.01 13.56 -7.10
N SER A 67 9.68 13.72 -7.07
CA SER A 67 8.92 14.31 -5.96
C SER A 67 7.47 13.87 -6.05
N PHE A 68 6.80 13.68 -4.91
CA PHE A 68 5.37 13.38 -4.87
C PHE A 68 4.53 14.64 -5.15
N SER A 69 4.68 15.15 -6.35
CA SER A 69 4.03 16.37 -6.85
C SER A 69 3.37 16.11 -8.20
N SER A 70 2.48 17.02 -8.62
CA SER A 70 1.87 16.93 -9.95
C SER A 70 2.92 16.94 -11.07
N TRP A 71 4.01 17.71 -10.91
CA TRP A 71 5.10 17.72 -11.88
C TRP A 71 5.82 16.37 -11.91
N GLY A 72 6.22 15.83 -10.74
CA GLY A 72 6.94 14.55 -10.66
C GLY A 72 6.14 13.38 -11.22
N LEU A 73 4.81 13.37 -10.98
CA LEU A 73 3.91 12.38 -11.56
C LEU A 73 3.93 12.43 -13.10
N HIS A 74 3.72 13.61 -13.69
CA HIS A 74 3.64 13.74 -15.15
C HIS A 74 5.00 13.52 -15.83
N GLU A 75 6.10 13.93 -15.22
CA GLU A 75 7.46 13.62 -15.70
C GLU A 75 7.70 12.11 -15.72
N LEU A 76 7.31 11.40 -14.66
CA LEU A 76 7.44 9.95 -14.59
C LEU A 76 6.56 9.23 -15.63
N LEU A 77 5.34 9.73 -15.87
CA LEU A 77 4.48 9.22 -16.95
C LEU A 77 5.15 9.39 -18.33
N LEU A 78 5.74 10.55 -18.62
CA LEU A 78 6.48 10.78 -19.86
C LEU A 78 7.69 9.86 -20.00
N THR A 79 8.39 9.62 -18.90
CA THR A 79 9.52 8.68 -18.87
C THR A 79 9.07 7.28 -19.20
N GLY A 80 8.00 6.78 -18.58
CA GLY A 80 7.44 5.46 -18.87
C GLY A 80 6.92 5.33 -20.31
N LEU A 81 6.25 6.37 -20.82
CA LEU A 81 5.79 6.40 -22.23
C LEU A 81 6.96 6.33 -23.21
N LEU A 82 8.06 7.03 -22.94
CA LEU A 82 9.26 6.98 -23.77
C LEU A 82 9.92 5.59 -23.72
N GLU A 83 10.06 5.01 -22.54
CA GLU A 83 10.63 3.65 -22.36
C GLU A 83 9.79 2.61 -23.13
N ALA A 84 8.46 2.63 -22.97
CA ALA A 84 7.55 1.72 -23.69
C ALA A 84 7.52 1.95 -25.20
N CYS A 85 7.66 3.20 -25.65
CA CYS A 85 7.71 3.57 -27.05
C CYS A 85 8.89 2.91 -27.80
N ILE A 86 10.04 2.82 -27.16
CA ILE A 86 11.25 2.24 -27.76
C ILE A 86 11.06 0.75 -28.07
N GLU A 87 10.29 0.05 -27.22
CA GLU A 87 10.06 -1.39 -27.36
C GLU A 87 8.88 -1.76 -28.27
N HIS A 88 8.02 -0.80 -28.62
CA HIS A 88 6.80 -1.08 -29.37
C HIS A 88 6.97 -0.77 -30.86
N PRO A 89 6.76 -1.76 -31.78
CA PRO A 89 7.07 -1.60 -33.20
C PRO A 89 6.38 -0.40 -33.88
N THR A 90 5.13 -0.12 -33.52
CA THR A 90 4.35 0.99 -34.10
C THR A 90 4.70 2.33 -33.47
N ALA A 91 5.10 2.33 -32.18
CA ALA A 91 5.33 3.56 -31.43
C ALA A 91 6.76 4.10 -31.58
N VAL A 92 7.74 3.26 -31.89
CA VAL A 92 9.16 3.59 -31.89
C VAL A 92 9.51 4.81 -32.78
N ALA A 93 8.75 5.05 -33.84
CA ALA A 93 8.91 6.23 -34.70
C ALA A 93 8.69 7.57 -33.96
N GLN A 94 8.01 7.56 -32.81
CA GLN A 94 7.72 8.75 -32.00
C GLN A 94 8.78 9.03 -30.91
N ARG A 95 9.86 8.25 -30.88
CA ARG A 95 10.92 8.34 -29.86
C ARG A 95 11.48 9.77 -29.72
N ASP A 96 11.80 10.41 -30.82
CA ASP A 96 12.42 11.74 -30.80
C ASP A 96 11.43 12.79 -30.30
N THR A 97 10.16 12.72 -30.73
CA THR A 97 9.08 13.58 -30.23
C THR A 97 8.91 13.43 -28.73
N LEU A 98 8.83 12.20 -28.21
CA LEU A 98 8.70 11.95 -26.78
C LEU A 98 9.93 12.39 -25.99
N THR A 99 11.13 12.21 -26.56
CA THR A 99 12.36 12.69 -25.93
C THR A 99 12.34 14.20 -25.78
N GLN A 100 11.85 14.92 -26.78
CA GLN A 100 11.70 16.38 -26.72
C GLN A 100 10.66 16.80 -25.67
N LEU A 101 9.46 16.20 -25.67
CA LEU A 101 8.40 16.49 -24.69
C LEU A 101 8.88 16.25 -23.25
N ARG A 102 9.60 15.14 -23.02
CA ARG A 102 10.17 14.84 -21.71
C ARG A 102 11.26 15.85 -21.32
N ARG A 103 12.15 16.22 -22.24
CA ARG A 103 13.22 17.21 -21.99
C ARG A 103 12.63 18.55 -21.59
N GLU A 104 11.61 19.03 -22.26
CA GLU A 104 10.91 20.28 -21.93
C GLU A 104 10.33 20.23 -20.51
N ALA A 105 9.66 19.12 -20.15
CA ALA A 105 9.09 18.93 -18.82
C ALA A 105 10.17 18.97 -17.70
N ILE A 106 11.38 18.43 -17.96
CA ILE A 106 12.49 18.41 -17.01
C ILE A 106 13.14 19.79 -16.87
N VAL A 107 13.41 20.47 -17.99
CA VAL A 107 14.10 21.75 -18.02
C VAL A 107 13.27 22.85 -17.34
N GLU A 108 12.01 22.95 -17.77
CA GLU A 108 11.12 24.02 -17.29
C GLU A 108 10.56 23.76 -15.89
N ARG A 109 10.56 22.52 -15.40
CA ARG A 109 9.97 22.10 -14.12
C ARG A 109 8.57 22.66 -13.84
N ASN A 110 7.83 22.94 -14.90
CA ASN A 110 6.49 23.51 -14.85
C ASN A 110 5.44 22.39 -14.88
N LYS A 111 4.60 22.35 -13.84
CA LYS A 111 3.57 21.31 -13.69
C LYS A 111 2.53 21.29 -14.83
N LEU A 112 2.17 22.48 -15.35
CA LEU A 112 1.18 22.60 -16.44
C LEU A 112 1.77 22.15 -17.77
N LEU A 113 3.04 22.46 -18.03
CA LEU A 113 3.74 22.00 -19.21
C LEU A 113 3.95 20.50 -19.20
N ALA A 114 4.36 19.93 -18.06
CA ALA A 114 4.52 18.47 -17.92
C ALA A 114 3.19 17.74 -18.14
N GLN A 115 2.07 18.22 -17.58
CA GLN A 115 0.75 17.68 -17.81
C GLN A 115 0.36 17.76 -19.30
N ARG A 116 0.54 18.93 -19.93
CA ARG A 116 0.25 19.13 -21.36
C ARG A 116 1.06 18.20 -22.23
N ASN A 117 2.33 17.98 -21.91
CA ASN A 117 3.20 17.11 -22.70
C ASN A 117 2.76 15.64 -22.59
N VAL A 118 2.27 15.19 -21.41
CA VAL A 118 1.60 13.86 -21.31
C VAL A 118 0.36 13.80 -22.17
N GLU A 119 -0.48 14.84 -22.19
CA GLU A 119 -1.68 14.89 -23.02
C GLU A 119 -1.35 14.82 -24.52
N LEU A 120 -0.29 15.52 -24.96
CA LEU A 120 0.19 15.47 -26.35
C LEU A 120 0.72 14.07 -26.70
N ALA A 121 1.53 13.47 -25.83
CA ALA A 121 2.01 12.10 -26.02
C ALA A 121 0.86 11.10 -26.15
N LEU A 122 -0.14 11.20 -25.28
CA LEU A 122 -1.33 10.34 -25.35
C LEU A 122 -2.17 10.61 -26.59
N GLN A 123 -2.25 11.86 -27.06
CA GLN A 123 -2.92 12.19 -28.33
C GLN A 123 -2.25 11.46 -29.49
N ILE A 124 -0.92 11.49 -29.59
CA ILE A 124 -0.16 10.77 -30.61
C ILE A 124 -0.48 9.28 -30.54
N PHE A 125 -0.33 8.64 -29.37
CA PHE A 125 -0.55 7.20 -29.26
C PHE A 125 -2.00 6.80 -29.51
N CYS A 126 -2.95 7.48 -28.89
CA CYS A 126 -4.35 7.08 -28.92
C CYS A 126 -5.05 7.51 -30.22
N GLN A 127 -4.81 8.75 -30.69
CA GLN A 127 -5.55 9.30 -31.81
C GLN A 127 -4.87 9.07 -33.17
N GLU A 128 -3.54 9.24 -33.23
CA GLU A 128 -2.81 9.08 -34.52
C GLU A 128 -2.46 7.61 -34.77
N LEU A 129 -1.82 6.94 -33.75
CA LEU A 129 -1.40 5.56 -33.89
C LEU A 129 -2.48 4.52 -33.54
N LYS A 130 -3.65 4.97 -33.04
CA LYS A 130 -4.78 4.12 -32.63
C LYS A 130 -4.41 3.06 -31.58
N LEU A 131 -3.39 3.33 -30.74
CA LEU A 131 -2.98 2.46 -29.68
C LEU A 131 -3.83 2.65 -28.41
N GLN A 132 -3.94 1.61 -27.63
CA GLN A 132 -4.41 1.65 -26.27
C GLN A 132 -3.20 1.76 -25.33
N VAL A 133 -3.28 2.56 -24.30
CA VAL A 133 -2.21 2.73 -23.32
C VAL A 133 -2.65 2.17 -21.97
N CYS A 134 -1.99 1.11 -21.54
CA CYS A 134 -2.16 0.50 -20.24
C CYS A 134 -1.01 0.92 -19.34
N PHE A 135 -1.26 1.83 -18.40
CA PHE A 135 -0.28 2.18 -17.37
C PHE A 135 -0.31 1.16 -16.23
N ILE A 136 0.82 0.51 -15.98
CA ILE A 136 1.04 -0.32 -14.81
C ILE A 136 1.85 0.51 -13.81
N LEU A 137 1.20 1.00 -12.76
CA LEU A 137 1.81 1.81 -11.71
C LEU A 137 2.22 0.89 -10.55
N ASP A 138 3.52 0.57 -10.48
CA ASP A 138 4.08 -0.29 -9.43
C ASP A 138 4.49 0.52 -8.20
N GLU A 139 4.40 -0.10 -7.01
CA GLU A 139 4.69 0.52 -5.70
C GLU A 139 3.96 1.86 -5.53
N PHE A 140 2.67 1.88 -5.90
CA PHE A 140 1.88 3.12 -5.97
C PHE A 140 1.35 3.60 -4.61
N ASP A 141 1.55 2.85 -3.52
CA ASP A 141 1.02 3.17 -2.17
C ASP A 141 1.40 4.57 -1.71
N GLU A 142 2.70 4.91 -1.74
CA GLU A 142 3.18 6.21 -1.27
C GLU A 142 2.73 7.35 -2.18
N ALA A 143 2.75 7.13 -3.49
CA ALA A 143 2.24 8.08 -4.45
C ALA A 143 0.73 8.35 -4.23
N TYR A 144 -0.05 7.29 -4.00
CA TYR A 144 -1.49 7.42 -3.74
C TYR A 144 -1.79 8.19 -2.45
N ARG A 145 -0.98 7.99 -1.40
CA ARG A 145 -1.11 8.66 -0.10
C ARG A 145 -0.73 10.15 -0.19
N THR A 146 0.38 10.45 -0.86
CA THR A 146 1.05 11.76 -0.76
C THR A 146 0.68 12.74 -1.87
N LEU A 147 0.35 12.24 -3.07
CA LEU A 147 -0.05 13.11 -4.19
C LEU A 147 -1.31 13.91 -3.84
N SER A 148 -1.34 15.18 -4.24
CA SER A 148 -2.54 16.00 -4.06
C SER A 148 -3.76 15.40 -4.77
N ALA A 149 -4.96 15.64 -4.24
CA ALA A 149 -6.22 15.23 -4.88
C ALA A 149 -6.29 15.70 -6.35
N ARG A 150 -5.77 16.90 -6.64
CA ARG A 150 -5.70 17.45 -7.99
C ARG A 150 -4.76 16.66 -8.92
N ALA A 151 -3.65 16.14 -8.41
CA ALA A 151 -2.73 15.31 -9.19
C ALA A 151 -3.40 13.95 -9.55
N LEU A 152 -4.10 13.34 -8.61
CA LEU A 152 -4.89 12.12 -8.86
C LEU A 152 -6.07 12.39 -9.82
N ALA A 153 -6.76 13.51 -9.66
CA ALA A 153 -7.81 13.92 -10.59
C ALA A 153 -7.30 14.11 -12.01
N SER A 154 -6.03 14.53 -12.20
CA SER A 154 -5.44 14.62 -13.55
C SER A 154 -5.32 13.26 -14.23
N LEU A 155 -5.03 12.17 -13.50
CA LEU A 155 -5.04 10.80 -14.04
C LEU A 155 -6.46 10.41 -14.50
N ARG A 156 -7.49 10.77 -13.72
CA ARG A 156 -8.88 10.57 -14.13
C ARG A 156 -9.19 11.35 -15.42
N ALA A 157 -8.78 12.62 -15.50
CA ALA A 157 -9.01 13.46 -16.67
C ALA A 157 -8.31 12.90 -17.93
N LEU A 158 -7.08 12.39 -17.81
CA LEU A 158 -6.38 11.71 -18.93
C LEU A 158 -7.17 10.51 -19.44
N ARG A 159 -7.68 9.67 -18.52
CA ARG A 159 -8.50 8.52 -18.89
C ARG A 159 -9.82 8.93 -19.54
N ASP A 160 -10.49 9.94 -19.01
CA ASP A 160 -11.80 10.37 -19.52
C ASP A 160 -11.68 11.05 -20.90
N ARG A 161 -10.59 11.81 -21.13
CA ARG A 161 -10.27 12.40 -22.44
C ARG A 161 -9.99 11.32 -23.52
N HIS A 162 -9.34 10.23 -23.11
CA HIS A 162 -9.01 9.09 -23.98
C HIS A 162 -9.80 7.84 -23.55
N LYS A 163 -11.11 8.00 -23.34
CA LYS A 163 -11.99 6.95 -22.86
C LYS A 163 -11.87 5.70 -23.74
N TYR A 164 -11.73 4.53 -23.09
CA TYR A 164 -11.48 3.24 -23.73
C TYR A 164 -10.11 3.08 -24.42
N GLN A 165 -9.21 4.03 -24.29
CA GLN A 165 -7.84 3.92 -24.80
C GLN A 165 -6.79 4.04 -23.71
N VAL A 166 -7.08 4.72 -22.60
CA VAL A 166 -6.19 4.83 -21.43
C VAL A 166 -6.84 4.16 -20.23
N HIS A 167 -6.10 3.30 -19.56
CA HIS A 167 -6.51 2.65 -18.31
C HIS A 167 -5.31 2.34 -17.41
N TYR A 168 -5.58 2.03 -16.15
CA TYR A 168 -4.55 1.88 -15.13
C TYR A 168 -4.63 0.50 -14.46
N VAL A 169 -3.48 -0.12 -14.24
CA VAL A 169 -3.28 -1.24 -13.33
C VAL A 169 -2.41 -0.76 -12.18
N LEU A 170 -2.96 -0.69 -10.99
CA LEU A 170 -2.25 -0.23 -9.80
C LEU A 170 -1.74 -1.43 -9.02
N LEU A 171 -0.45 -1.47 -8.69
CA LEU A 171 0.14 -2.47 -7.81
C LEU A 171 0.33 -1.85 -6.44
N LEU A 172 -0.37 -2.38 -5.44
CA LEU A 172 -0.46 -1.85 -4.08
C LEU A 172 -0.11 -2.92 -3.05
N ARG A 173 0.31 -2.50 -1.87
CA ARG A 173 0.48 -3.35 -0.67
C ARG A 173 -0.77 -3.33 0.20
N HIS A 174 -1.44 -2.19 0.22
CA HIS A 174 -2.59 -1.96 1.07
C HIS A 174 -3.86 -1.72 0.25
N HIS A 175 -5.00 -2.00 0.85
CA HIS A 175 -6.27 -1.63 0.26
C HIS A 175 -6.35 -0.10 0.12
N PRO A 176 -6.77 0.45 -1.02
CA PRO A 176 -6.76 1.90 -1.27
C PRO A 176 -7.48 2.74 -0.21
N MET A 177 -8.61 2.24 0.32
CA MET A 177 -9.36 2.91 1.40
C MET A 177 -8.54 3.12 2.68
N HIS A 178 -7.48 2.34 2.87
CA HIS A 178 -6.61 2.44 4.03
C HIS A 178 -5.38 3.32 3.81
N LEU A 179 -5.16 3.74 2.57
CA LEU A 179 -4.08 4.65 2.22
C LEU A 179 -4.54 6.11 2.23
N ARG A 180 -5.81 6.33 1.88
CA ARG A 180 -6.41 7.65 1.77
C ARG A 180 -7.92 7.54 1.85
N ASP A 181 -8.59 8.58 2.40
CA ASP A 181 -10.03 8.67 2.34
C ASP A 181 -10.48 8.70 0.86
N PRO A 182 -11.37 7.80 0.43
CA PRO A 182 -11.90 7.80 -0.93
C PRO A 182 -12.53 9.13 -1.36
N TYR A 183 -13.17 9.85 -0.45
CA TYR A 183 -13.79 11.15 -0.74
C TYR A 183 -12.78 12.21 -1.21
N ASP A 184 -11.53 12.15 -0.75
CA ASP A 184 -10.46 13.07 -1.18
C ASP A 184 -10.11 12.95 -2.66
N CYS A 185 -10.32 11.77 -3.26
CA CYS A 185 -9.95 11.48 -4.65
C CYS A 185 -11.00 10.60 -5.35
N GLU A 186 -12.28 10.78 -5.01
CA GLU A 186 -13.41 9.96 -5.44
C GLU A 186 -13.36 9.61 -6.93
N GLY A 187 -13.19 10.61 -7.80
CA GLY A 187 -13.15 10.38 -9.23
C GLY A 187 -12.03 9.44 -9.70
N PHE A 188 -10.86 9.46 -9.08
CA PHE A 188 -9.79 8.51 -9.41
C PHE A 188 -10.02 7.15 -8.78
N TYR A 189 -10.49 7.11 -7.52
CA TYR A 189 -10.81 5.89 -6.80
C TYR A 189 -11.89 5.05 -7.50
N GLU A 190 -12.94 5.66 -8.04
CA GLU A 190 -13.98 4.99 -8.81
C GLU A 190 -13.47 4.17 -10.00
N LEU A 191 -12.33 4.55 -10.61
CA LEU A 191 -11.78 3.85 -11.77
C LEU A 191 -11.46 2.39 -11.48
N PHE A 192 -11.10 2.05 -10.27
CA PHE A 192 -10.61 0.71 -9.91
C PHE A 192 -11.28 0.11 -8.67
N SER A 193 -12.08 0.86 -7.92
CA SER A 193 -12.70 0.43 -6.65
C SER A 193 -13.52 -0.87 -6.78
N ARG A 194 -14.15 -1.11 -7.94
CA ARG A 194 -14.91 -2.32 -8.22
C ARG A 194 -14.09 -3.47 -8.81
N SER A 195 -12.80 -3.27 -9.01
CA SER A 195 -11.89 -4.21 -9.68
C SER A 195 -10.61 -4.40 -8.87
N LEU A 196 -10.78 -4.90 -7.64
CA LEU A 196 -9.67 -5.22 -6.75
C LEU A 196 -9.32 -6.72 -6.91
N LEU A 197 -8.06 -7.00 -7.19
CA LEU A 197 -7.51 -8.34 -7.35
C LEU A 197 -6.49 -8.59 -6.25
N GLY A 198 -6.64 -9.67 -5.51
CA GLY A 198 -5.70 -10.04 -4.45
C GLY A 198 -4.62 -11.00 -4.93
N ILE A 199 -3.36 -10.76 -4.57
CA ILE A 199 -2.28 -11.72 -4.82
C ILE A 199 -2.34 -12.80 -3.74
N GLN A 200 -2.84 -13.98 -4.12
CA GLN A 200 -2.92 -15.14 -3.25
C GLN A 200 -1.58 -15.89 -3.17
N PRO A 201 -1.29 -16.69 -2.16
CA PRO A 201 -0.18 -17.66 -2.16
C PRO A 201 -0.19 -18.51 -3.44
N TYR A 202 0.94 -19.12 -3.76
CA TYR A 202 1.01 -20.06 -4.89
C TYR A 202 0.12 -21.26 -4.70
N THR A 203 -0.51 -21.70 -5.77
CA THR A 203 -1.08 -23.07 -5.82
C THR A 203 0.03 -24.11 -5.69
N ALA A 204 -0.31 -25.34 -5.33
CA ALA A 204 0.68 -26.40 -5.25
C ALA A 204 1.44 -26.61 -6.58
N THR A 205 0.78 -26.40 -7.71
CA THR A 205 1.39 -26.48 -9.05
C THR A 205 2.36 -25.34 -9.27
N ASP A 206 1.99 -24.11 -9.01
CA ASP A 206 2.88 -22.95 -9.16
C ASP A 206 4.06 -23.04 -8.21
N ALA A 207 3.83 -23.46 -6.96
CA ALA A 207 4.89 -23.64 -5.97
C ALA A 207 5.95 -24.65 -6.41
N ARG A 208 5.54 -25.80 -6.98
CA ARG A 208 6.46 -26.81 -7.54
C ARG A 208 7.33 -26.21 -8.65
N LEU A 209 6.72 -25.50 -9.61
CA LEU A 209 7.45 -24.84 -10.69
C LEU A 209 8.47 -23.83 -10.15
N VAL A 210 8.09 -23.09 -9.10
CA VAL A 210 8.99 -22.12 -8.45
C VAL A 210 10.15 -22.83 -7.74
N VAL A 211 9.89 -23.92 -7.04
CA VAL A 211 10.94 -24.75 -6.40
C VAL A 211 11.92 -25.26 -7.45
N GLU A 212 11.44 -25.84 -8.55
CA GLU A 212 12.30 -26.32 -9.65
C GLU A 212 13.19 -25.20 -10.21
N GLN A 213 12.62 -23.99 -10.40
CA GLN A 213 13.39 -22.85 -10.87
C GLN A 213 14.46 -22.38 -9.85
N ILE A 214 14.17 -22.44 -8.55
CA ILE A 214 15.13 -22.09 -7.49
C ILE A 214 16.27 -23.11 -7.50
N LEU A 215 15.97 -24.41 -7.57
CA LEU A 215 16.95 -25.47 -7.61
C LEU A 215 17.86 -25.33 -8.83
N THR A 216 17.29 -25.11 -10.02
CA THR A 216 18.06 -24.92 -11.26
C THR A 216 19.03 -23.73 -11.19
N ARG A 217 18.64 -22.64 -10.50
CA ARG A 217 19.46 -21.42 -10.40
C ARG A 217 20.55 -21.51 -9.34
N ARG A 218 20.32 -22.22 -8.23
CA ARG A 218 21.16 -22.18 -7.02
C ARG A 218 22.01 -23.43 -6.82
N SER A 219 21.59 -24.56 -7.33
CA SER A 219 22.35 -25.80 -7.23
C SER A 219 23.40 -25.84 -8.34
N ARG A 220 24.68 -25.83 -7.96
CA ARG A 220 25.80 -26.11 -8.88
C ARG A 220 25.92 -27.62 -9.21
N GLU A 221 25.39 -28.47 -8.36
CA GLU A 221 25.19 -29.90 -8.55
C GLU A 221 23.70 -30.17 -8.66
N THR A 222 23.27 -31.06 -9.53
CA THR A 222 21.86 -31.47 -9.73
C THR A 222 21.31 -32.19 -8.49
N LYS A 223 21.16 -31.50 -7.39
CA LYS A 223 20.57 -32.03 -6.17
C LYS A 223 19.05 -32.10 -6.35
N ALA A 224 18.55 -33.30 -6.63
CA ALA A 224 17.12 -33.52 -6.78
C ALA A 224 16.44 -33.47 -5.42
N LEU A 225 15.49 -32.54 -5.26
CA LEU A 225 14.63 -32.48 -4.07
C LEU A 225 13.63 -33.64 -4.13
N PRO A 226 13.59 -34.53 -3.09
CA PRO A 226 12.61 -35.62 -3.08
C PRO A 226 11.18 -35.10 -3.16
N PRO A 227 10.27 -35.75 -3.91
CA PRO A 227 8.89 -35.27 -4.07
C PRO A 227 8.14 -35.10 -2.76
N ALA A 228 8.34 -35.99 -1.79
CA ALA A 228 7.76 -35.88 -0.46
C ALA A 228 8.24 -34.64 0.31
N THR A 229 9.55 -34.38 0.24
CA THR A 229 10.16 -33.17 0.83
C THR A 229 9.65 -31.89 0.15
N CYS A 230 9.55 -31.88 -1.17
CA CYS A 230 8.96 -30.76 -1.90
C CYS A 230 7.52 -30.46 -1.46
N ALA A 231 6.68 -31.50 -1.34
CA ALA A 231 5.32 -31.37 -0.86
C ALA A 231 5.26 -30.81 0.58
N GLN A 232 6.17 -31.26 1.44
CA GLN A 232 6.26 -30.80 2.82
C GLN A 232 6.67 -29.31 2.91
N LEU A 233 7.67 -28.87 2.14
CA LEU A 233 8.10 -27.46 2.09
C LEU A 233 6.97 -26.55 1.56
N ILE A 234 6.22 -27.01 0.56
CA ILE A 234 5.06 -26.31 0.02
C ILE A 234 3.96 -26.20 1.09
N ALA A 235 3.64 -27.27 1.80
CA ALA A 235 2.65 -27.27 2.86
C ALA A 235 3.03 -26.32 4.02
N LEU A 236 4.27 -26.37 4.48
CA LEU A 236 4.79 -25.49 5.55
C LEU A 236 4.75 -24.02 5.14
N SER A 237 5.16 -23.70 3.91
CA SER A 237 5.11 -22.32 3.39
C SER A 237 3.67 -21.84 3.12
N GLY A 238 2.70 -22.76 3.03
CA GLY A 238 1.36 -22.46 2.55
C GLY A 238 1.33 -21.82 1.16
N GLY A 239 2.37 -22.07 0.35
CA GLY A 239 2.55 -21.45 -0.96
C GLY A 239 3.02 -19.99 -0.91
N HIS A 240 3.36 -19.43 0.26
CA HIS A 240 3.88 -18.07 0.33
C HIS A 240 5.28 -17.98 -0.27
N PRO A 241 5.51 -17.11 -1.28
CA PRO A 241 6.77 -17.10 -2.03
C PRO A 241 8.02 -16.89 -1.17
N GLY A 242 8.00 -15.93 -0.25
CA GLY A 242 9.14 -15.64 0.63
C GLY A 242 9.48 -16.82 1.55
N LEU A 243 8.46 -17.39 2.21
CA LEU A 243 8.64 -18.57 3.06
C LEU A 243 9.12 -19.79 2.27
N LEU A 244 8.55 -20.00 1.07
CA LEU A 244 8.96 -21.11 0.22
C LEU A 244 10.46 -21.01 -0.17
N VAL A 245 10.90 -19.81 -0.54
CA VAL A 245 12.33 -19.56 -0.83
C VAL A 245 13.20 -19.82 0.39
N ALA A 246 12.81 -19.29 1.57
CA ALA A 246 13.56 -19.49 2.81
C ALA A 246 13.68 -20.98 3.18
N LEU A 247 12.58 -21.75 3.06
CA LEU A 247 12.56 -23.17 3.37
C LEU A 247 13.40 -23.99 2.38
N VAL A 248 13.36 -23.68 1.09
CA VAL A 248 14.21 -24.33 0.07
C VAL A 248 15.68 -24.02 0.32
N ASP A 249 16.03 -22.79 0.70
CA ASP A 249 17.40 -22.40 1.03
C ASP A 249 17.94 -23.14 2.25
N ILE A 250 17.10 -23.33 3.27
CA ILE A 250 17.47 -24.10 4.44
C ILE A 250 17.75 -25.56 4.05
N TRP A 251 16.85 -26.16 3.27
CA TRP A 251 17.03 -27.53 2.81
C TRP A 251 18.31 -27.70 1.96
N LEU A 252 18.61 -26.75 1.08
CA LEU A 252 19.84 -26.80 0.27
C LEU A 252 21.11 -26.71 1.13
N THR A 253 21.05 -26.06 2.29
CA THR A 253 22.20 -25.84 3.18
C THR A 253 22.37 -26.97 4.19
N GLU A 254 21.28 -27.44 4.77
CA GLU A 254 21.31 -28.33 5.94
C GLU A 254 20.79 -29.75 5.64
N GLU A 255 20.21 -29.97 4.46
CA GLU A 255 19.55 -31.22 4.05
C GLU A 255 18.41 -31.68 5.00
N LYS A 256 17.88 -30.74 5.77
CA LYS A 256 16.81 -31.00 6.74
C LYS A 256 15.58 -30.21 6.37
N VAL A 257 14.42 -30.83 6.53
CA VAL A 257 13.17 -30.10 6.59
C VAL A 257 13.10 -29.46 7.97
N VAL A 258 12.71 -28.19 8.00
CA VAL A 258 12.47 -27.48 9.27
C VAL A 258 11.44 -28.26 10.06
N GLY A 259 11.83 -28.83 11.20
CA GLY A 259 10.92 -29.45 12.15
C GLY A 259 9.96 -28.42 12.75
N GLU A 260 8.94 -28.87 13.43
CA GLU A 260 8.04 -28.04 14.19
C GLU A 260 8.81 -27.08 15.09
N GLY A 261 8.57 -25.78 14.89
CA GLY A 261 9.23 -24.69 15.58
C GLY A 261 10.06 -23.83 14.66
N ALA A 262 9.47 -22.72 14.25
CA ALA A 262 10.04 -21.71 13.34
C ALA A 262 11.24 -20.97 14.00
N THR A 263 12.20 -21.70 14.55
CA THR A 263 13.38 -21.14 15.24
C THR A 263 14.47 -20.72 14.27
N GLN A 264 14.34 -21.06 12.97
CA GLN A 264 15.36 -20.66 12.02
C GLN A 264 15.23 -19.20 11.62
N ILE A 265 16.29 -18.45 11.74
CA ILE A 265 16.37 -16.99 11.51
C ILE A 265 15.74 -16.57 10.19
N LYS A 266 15.96 -17.33 9.10
CA LYS A 266 15.40 -17.00 7.77
C LYS A 266 13.88 -17.05 7.72
N VAL A 267 13.26 -18.04 8.38
CA VAL A 267 11.79 -18.17 8.46
C VAL A 267 11.20 -17.06 9.31
N GLN A 268 11.82 -16.81 10.47
CA GLN A 268 11.44 -15.71 11.36
C GLN A 268 11.52 -14.35 10.67
N GLU A 269 12.54 -14.13 9.86
CA GLU A 269 12.73 -12.90 9.11
C GLU A 269 11.63 -12.68 8.06
N GLU A 270 11.24 -13.73 7.33
CA GLU A 270 10.14 -13.64 6.37
C GLU A 270 8.79 -13.45 7.06
N CYS A 271 8.53 -14.13 8.17
CA CYS A 271 7.32 -13.90 8.98
C CYS A 271 7.29 -12.47 9.51
N ARG A 272 8.43 -11.95 10.00
CA ARG A 272 8.55 -10.58 10.49
C ARG A 272 8.28 -9.55 9.39
N LYS A 273 8.89 -9.69 8.20
CA LYS A 273 8.63 -8.80 7.05
C LYS A 273 7.15 -8.76 6.66
N LEU A 274 6.51 -9.93 6.68
CA LEU A 274 5.09 -10.02 6.39
C LEU A 274 4.26 -9.32 7.47
N TRP A 275 4.57 -9.57 8.75
CA TRP A 275 3.90 -8.98 9.90
C TRP A 275 4.05 -7.45 9.95
N GLU A 276 5.27 -6.93 9.78
CA GLU A 276 5.56 -5.50 9.76
C GLU A 276 4.91 -4.78 8.57
N GLY A 277 4.74 -5.49 7.44
CA GLY A 277 4.03 -5.00 6.26
C GLY A 277 2.52 -4.99 6.38
N LEU A 278 1.95 -5.48 7.49
CA LEU A 278 0.52 -5.40 7.78
C LEU A 278 0.21 -4.16 8.61
N ARG A 279 -0.98 -3.61 8.37
CA ARG A 279 -1.49 -2.52 9.20
C ARG A 279 -1.76 -3.01 10.63
N ARG A 280 -1.84 -2.07 11.55
CA ARG A 280 -2.11 -2.37 12.96
C ARG A 280 -3.41 -3.16 13.13
N GLU A 281 -4.52 -2.71 12.54
CA GLU A 281 -5.82 -3.37 12.66
C GLU A 281 -5.81 -4.79 12.06
N GLU A 282 -5.02 -4.99 10.98
CA GLU A 282 -4.80 -6.31 10.39
C GLU A 282 -4.04 -7.24 11.34
N ARG A 283 -3.02 -6.72 12.03
CA ARG A 283 -2.25 -7.48 13.03
C ARG A 283 -3.10 -7.84 14.26
N GLU A 284 -3.91 -6.91 14.74
CA GLU A 284 -4.86 -7.13 15.83
C GLU A 284 -5.88 -8.21 15.45
N THR A 285 -6.45 -8.13 14.24
CA THR A 285 -7.37 -9.14 13.71
C THR A 285 -6.72 -10.51 13.64
N LEU A 286 -5.47 -10.61 13.15
CA LEU A 286 -4.74 -11.87 13.09
C LEU A 286 -4.44 -12.43 14.48
N HIS A 287 -4.13 -11.57 15.44
CA HIS A 287 -3.92 -11.99 16.83
C HIS A 287 -5.22 -12.57 17.43
N HIS A 288 -6.36 -11.92 17.21
CA HIS A 288 -7.66 -12.44 17.64
C HIS A 288 -7.97 -13.80 16.98
N ILE A 289 -7.76 -13.93 15.66
CA ILE A 289 -7.95 -15.19 14.94
C ILE A 289 -7.03 -16.29 15.50
N ALA A 290 -5.76 -15.97 15.79
CA ALA A 290 -4.81 -16.93 16.38
C ALA A 290 -5.22 -17.41 17.78
N GLN A 291 -5.94 -16.57 18.53
CA GLN A 291 -6.50 -16.91 19.84
C GLN A 291 -7.90 -17.56 19.77
N GLY A 292 -8.46 -17.77 18.58
CA GLY A 292 -9.81 -18.30 18.41
C GLY A 292 -10.92 -17.31 18.75
N VAL A 293 -10.61 -16.01 18.79
CA VAL A 293 -11.61 -14.95 19.02
C VAL A 293 -12.34 -14.67 17.72
N GLU A 294 -13.65 -14.54 17.78
CA GLU A 294 -14.48 -14.24 16.62
C GLU A 294 -14.22 -12.81 16.10
N THR A 295 -14.09 -12.67 14.79
CA THR A 295 -13.84 -11.40 14.10
C THR A 295 -14.90 -11.19 13.03
N ASP A 296 -15.29 -9.95 12.75
CA ASP A 296 -16.27 -9.65 11.72
C ASP A 296 -15.66 -9.70 10.29
N PHE A 297 -16.54 -9.70 9.27
CA PHE A 297 -16.09 -9.76 7.87
C PHE A 297 -15.27 -8.53 7.46
N ARG A 298 -15.62 -7.33 7.94
CA ARG A 298 -14.90 -6.10 7.57
C ARG A 298 -13.47 -6.11 8.06
N GLN A 299 -13.24 -6.65 9.26
CA GLN A 299 -11.88 -6.82 9.81
C GLN A 299 -11.05 -7.78 8.97
N ARG A 300 -11.68 -8.84 8.39
CA ARG A 300 -11.02 -9.90 7.63
C ARG A 300 -10.85 -9.61 6.14
N GLU A 301 -11.67 -8.73 5.56
CA GLU A 301 -11.73 -8.49 4.11
C GLU A 301 -10.36 -8.20 3.49
N SER A 302 -9.58 -7.30 4.09
CA SER A 302 -8.24 -6.96 3.60
C SER A 302 -7.26 -8.13 3.71
N LEU A 303 -7.35 -8.93 4.77
CA LEU A 303 -6.51 -10.11 4.99
C LEU A 303 -6.85 -11.24 4.00
N LEU A 304 -8.14 -11.44 3.70
CA LEU A 304 -8.62 -12.38 2.67
C LEU A 304 -8.11 -11.93 1.29
N LEU A 305 -8.25 -10.66 0.97
CA LEU A 305 -7.78 -10.09 -0.30
C LEU A 305 -6.26 -10.26 -0.46
N LYS A 306 -5.49 -10.07 0.61
CA LYS A 306 -4.04 -10.27 0.63
C LYS A 306 -3.60 -11.73 0.68
N GLY A 307 -4.52 -12.70 0.80
CA GLY A 307 -4.21 -14.12 0.93
C GLY A 307 -3.48 -14.50 2.22
N ILE A 308 -3.60 -13.69 3.28
CA ILE A 308 -3.01 -13.97 4.60
C ILE A 308 -3.85 -14.99 5.36
N ILE A 309 -5.15 -14.91 5.19
CA ILE A 309 -6.12 -15.87 5.68
C ILE A 309 -7.01 -16.34 4.52
N HIS A 310 -7.64 -17.50 4.68
CA HIS A 310 -8.63 -18.01 3.77
C HIS A 310 -9.80 -18.64 4.56
N GLU A 311 -10.95 -18.71 3.94
CA GLU A 311 -12.18 -19.23 4.54
C GLU A 311 -12.68 -20.41 3.71
N PRO A 312 -12.18 -21.65 3.98
CA PRO A 312 -12.55 -22.83 3.19
C PRO A 312 -14.02 -23.23 3.37
N GLN A 313 -14.61 -22.88 4.50
CA GLN A 313 -16.04 -23.00 4.80
C GLN A 313 -16.50 -21.76 5.57
N PRO A 314 -17.77 -21.35 5.46
CA PRO A 314 -18.29 -20.19 6.18
C PRO A 314 -17.97 -20.26 7.68
N GLY A 315 -17.31 -19.22 8.20
CA GLY A 315 -16.87 -19.11 9.58
C GLY A 315 -15.58 -19.86 9.94
N GLN A 316 -15.04 -20.70 9.03
CA GLN A 316 -13.78 -21.41 9.28
C GLN A 316 -12.58 -20.60 8.73
N ILE A 317 -12.01 -19.77 9.55
CA ILE A 317 -10.84 -18.97 9.17
C ILE A 317 -9.55 -19.76 9.39
N ARG A 318 -8.67 -19.76 8.40
CA ARG A 318 -7.36 -20.39 8.46
C ARG A 318 -6.28 -19.46 7.93
N PHE A 319 -5.12 -19.48 8.57
CA PHE A 319 -3.92 -18.86 8.03
C PHE A 319 -3.43 -19.62 6.79
N PHE A 320 -2.78 -18.94 5.87
CA PHE A 320 -2.17 -19.58 4.70
C PHE A 320 -1.07 -20.58 5.08
N SER A 321 -0.39 -20.39 6.22
CA SER A 321 0.74 -21.19 6.71
C SER A 321 0.65 -21.37 8.21
N SER A 322 0.95 -22.58 8.70
CA SER A 322 1.10 -22.86 10.14
C SER A 322 2.29 -22.07 10.74
N LEU A 323 3.40 -21.96 10.02
CA LEU A 323 4.57 -21.19 10.47
C LEU A 323 4.22 -19.71 10.73
N PHE A 324 3.40 -19.12 9.86
CA PHE A 324 2.96 -17.75 10.07
C PHE A 324 1.89 -17.63 11.16
N ALA A 325 1.02 -18.63 11.30
CA ALA A 325 0.05 -18.67 12.41
C ALA A 325 0.76 -18.73 13.79
N ASP A 326 1.77 -19.60 13.91
CA ASP A 326 2.57 -19.72 15.13
C ASP A 326 3.32 -18.42 15.44
N TYR A 327 3.88 -17.77 14.40
CA TYR A 327 4.51 -16.46 14.54
C TYR A 327 3.51 -15.40 15.04
N ALA A 328 2.33 -15.30 14.40
CA ALA A 328 1.31 -14.34 14.78
C ALA A 328 0.79 -14.55 16.21
N ALA A 329 0.65 -15.80 16.64
CA ALA A 329 0.23 -16.14 18.00
C ALA A 329 1.25 -15.70 19.07
N GLN A 330 2.53 -15.67 18.73
CA GLN A 330 3.63 -15.25 19.63
C GLN A 330 3.78 -13.73 19.72
N GLN A 331 3.19 -12.98 18.77
CA GLN A 331 3.27 -11.53 18.82
C GLN A 331 2.41 -11.01 19.97
N ALA A 332 2.95 -10.08 20.73
CA ALA A 332 2.14 -9.35 21.70
C ALA A 332 0.99 -8.63 20.96
N PRO A 333 -0.22 -8.55 21.53
CA PRO A 333 -1.24 -7.68 21.00
C PRO A 333 -0.62 -6.30 20.82
N ALA A 334 -0.92 -5.64 19.70
CA ALA A 334 -0.42 -4.29 19.46
C ALA A 334 -0.90 -3.43 20.63
N VAL A 335 0.00 -3.13 21.56
CA VAL A 335 -0.29 -2.17 22.63
C VAL A 335 -0.68 -0.89 21.89
N GLU A 336 -1.87 -0.37 22.18
CA GLU A 336 -2.28 0.92 21.62
C GLU A 336 -1.20 1.92 22.00
N GLN A 337 -0.27 2.17 21.07
CA GLN A 337 0.71 3.24 21.23
C GLN A 337 0.09 4.50 20.64
N GLY A 338 0.23 5.59 21.34
CA GLY A 338 -0.31 6.85 20.89
C GLY A 338 -1.49 7.38 21.71
N LEU A 339 -1.92 8.56 21.35
CA LEU A 339 -3.04 9.27 21.94
C LEU A 339 -4.27 9.09 21.03
N ARG A 340 -5.36 8.56 21.59
CA ARG A 340 -6.64 8.41 20.90
C ARG A 340 -7.71 9.23 21.60
N ILE A 341 -8.45 10.01 20.83
CA ILE A 341 -9.50 10.87 21.34
C ILE A 341 -10.79 10.50 20.59
N ASP A 342 -11.82 10.13 21.33
CA ASP A 342 -13.14 9.87 20.82
C ASP A 342 -14.05 11.06 21.19
N THR A 343 -14.32 11.91 20.22
CA THR A 343 -15.15 13.10 20.39
C THR A 343 -16.63 12.79 20.56
N GLN A 344 -17.09 11.58 20.20
CA GLN A 344 -18.49 11.19 20.38
C GLN A 344 -18.75 10.68 21.81
N THR A 345 -17.83 9.91 22.36
CA THR A 345 -17.97 9.34 23.72
C THR A 345 -17.31 10.18 24.79
N GLY A 346 -16.45 11.14 24.43
CA GLY A 346 -15.66 11.94 25.36
C GLY A 346 -14.50 11.16 26.00
N ALA A 347 -14.13 10.02 25.44
CA ALA A 347 -13.09 9.16 26.01
C ALA A 347 -11.73 9.45 25.36
N VAL A 348 -10.66 9.40 26.15
CA VAL A 348 -9.29 9.58 25.71
C VAL A 348 -8.45 8.40 26.19
N TRP A 349 -7.62 7.86 25.32
CA TRP A 349 -6.68 6.79 25.64
C TRP A 349 -5.25 7.19 25.30
N VAL A 350 -4.32 6.79 26.15
CA VAL A 350 -2.88 6.90 25.92
C VAL A 350 -2.29 5.49 25.98
N ASN A 351 -1.69 5.04 24.90
CA ASN A 351 -1.11 3.71 24.80
C ASN A 351 -2.10 2.59 25.24
N GLY A 352 -3.37 2.72 24.81
CA GLY A 352 -4.44 1.77 25.11
C GLY A 352 -5.03 1.88 26.53
N ARG A 353 -4.53 2.78 27.36
CA ARG A 353 -5.06 3.02 28.71
C ARG A 353 -5.98 4.23 28.68
N ILE A 354 -7.18 4.09 29.23
CA ILE A 354 -8.10 5.21 29.36
C ILE A 354 -7.51 6.27 30.29
N VAL A 355 -7.59 7.52 29.88
CA VAL A 355 -7.20 8.67 30.72
C VAL A 355 -8.37 9.02 31.60
N GLU A 356 -8.27 8.66 32.87
CA GLU A 356 -9.28 8.98 33.86
C GLU A 356 -9.21 10.45 34.28
N ALA A 357 -10.36 11.00 34.71
CA ALA A 357 -10.49 12.32 35.35
C ALA A 357 -10.05 13.53 34.49
N LEU A 358 -10.27 13.49 33.17
CA LEU A 358 -10.23 14.71 32.36
C LEU A 358 -11.44 15.59 32.70
N THR A 359 -11.18 16.87 32.97
CA THR A 359 -12.27 17.86 33.10
C THR A 359 -12.83 18.21 31.72
N PRO A 360 -14.07 18.70 31.61
CA PRO A 360 -14.65 19.11 30.31
C PRO A 360 -13.71 20.03 29.50
N ARG A 361 -13.11 21.03 30.13
CA ARG A 361 -12.20 21.97 29.46
C ARG A 361 -10.88 21.34 28.99
N GLU A 362 -10.39 20.34 29.71
CA GLU A 362 -9.19 19.59 29.29
C GLU A 362 -9.50 18.69 28.09
N PHE A 363 -10.71 18.13 28.07
CA PHE A 363 -11.18 17.36 26.94
C PHE A 363 -11.43 18.30 25.72
N ASP A 364 -12.10 19.44 25.91
CA ASP A 364 -12.34 20.42 24.84
C ASP A 364 -11.03 20.88 24.19
N LEU A 365 -9.97 21.11 24.97
CA LEU A 365 -8.63 21.43 24.42
C LEU A 365 -8.10 20.28 23.55
N LEU A 366 -8.20 19.06 24.01
CA LEU A 366 -7.75 17.90 23.21
C LEU A 366 -8.59 17.71 21.96
N ALA A 367 -9.91 17.88 22.04
CA ALA A 367 -10.81 17.78 20.90
C ALA A 367 -10.52 18.84 19.84
N CYS A 368 -10.38 20.11 20.25
CA CYS A 368 -9.99 21.21 19.36
C CYS A 368 -8.69 20.91 18.60
N LEU A 369 -7.61 20.50 19.32
CA LEU A 369 -6.32 20.21 18.70
C LEU A 369 -6.34 18.92 17.86
N ALA A 370 -7.30 18.02 18.11
CA ALA A 370 -7.46 16.78 17.37
C ALA A 370 -8.26 16.94 16.08
N GLU A 371 -8.91 18.07 15.82
CA GLU A 371 -9.57 18.36 14.54
C GLU A 371 -8.57 18.31 13.38
N GLU A 372 -7.38 18.87 13.58
CA GLU A 372 -6.28 18.82 12.61
C GLU A 372 -4.98 18.40 13.31
N PRO A 373 -4.73 17.11 13.55
CA PRO A 373 -3.51 16.65 14.20
C PRO A 373 -2.25 17.11 13.44
N GLY A 374 -1.26 17.58 14.18
CA GLY A 374 -0.02 18.12 13.60
C GLY A 374 -0.08 19.60 13.21
N LYS A 375 -1.26 20.20 13.11
CA LYS A 375 -1.40 21.67 12.91
C LYS A 375 -0.92 22.42 14.14
N LEU A 376 -0.36 23.59 13.90
CA LEU A 376 0.04 24.53 14.94
C LEU A 376 -1.11 25.51 15.22
N TYR A 377 -1.60 25.50 16.44
CA TYR A 377 -2.66 26.40 16.91
C TYR A 377 -2.07 27.49 17.81
N GLU A 378 -2.39 28.74 17.53
CA GLU A 378 -2.04 29.85 18.41
C GLU A 378 -2.91 29.87 19.67
N ALA A 379 -2.42 30.44 20.77
CA ALA A 379 -3.18 30.47 22.03
C ALA A 379 -4.52 31.20 21.90
N GLU A 380 -4.58 32.25 21.07
CA GLU A 380 -5.80 33.02 20.80
C GLU A 380 -6.81 32.19 19.98
N GLU A 381 -6.34 31.40 19.01
CA GLU A 381 -7.15 30.47 18.22
C GLU A 381 -7.80 29.43 19.14
N ILE A 382 -7.00 28.81 20.01
CA ILE A 382 -7.50 27.85 21.01
C ILE A 382 -8.54 28.48 21.93
N LEU A 383 -8.31 29.70 22.42
CA LEU A 383 -9.27 30.40 23.29
C LEU A 383 -10.59 30.69 22.57
N THR A 384 -10.53 31.05 21.29
CA THR A 384 -11.72 31.31 20.46
C THR A 384 -12.57 30.04 20.33
N ASP A 385 -11.95 28.89 20.08
CA ASP A 385 -12.63 27.62 19.94
C ASP A 385 -13.21 27.09 21.27
N LEU A 386 -12.48 27.33 22.38
CA LEU A 386 -12.94 26.94 23.71
C LEU A 386 -14.06 27.83 24.27
N TYR A 387 -14.21 29.07 23.77
CA TYR A 387 -15.18 30.08 24.23
C TYR A 387 -15.85 30.80 23.06
N PRO A 388 -16.70 30.10 22.28
CA PRO A 388 -17.34 30.69 21.10
C PRO A 388 -18.26 31.87 21.40
N ASP A 389 -18.77 31.96 22.63
CA ASP A 389 -19.70 33.02 23.04
C ASP A 389 -19.02 34.36 23.43
N GLY A 390 -17.72 34.49 23.16
CA GLY A 390 -16.95 35.73 23.40
C GLY A 390 -16.45 35.91 24.83
N GLU A 391 -16.59 34.94 25.71
CA GLU A 391 -16.07 34.98 27.09
C GLU A 391 -14.51 34.94 27.13
N HIS A 392 -13.86 34.59 25.98
CA HIS A 392 -12.39 34.58 25.86
C HIS A 392 -11.76 35.96 26.07
N LEU A 393 -12.49 37.06 25.87
CA LEU A 393 -12.00 38.43 26.06
C LEU A 393 -11.60 38.75 27.53
N THR A 394 -12.03 37.92 28.46
CA THR A 394 -11.72 38.04 29.90
C THR A 394 -10.68 37.04 30.38
N VAL A 395 -10.19 36.14 29.50
CA VAL A 395 -9.25 35.05 29.83
C VAL A 395 -7.88 35.36 29.25
N ASP A 396 -6.87 35.38 30.11
CA ASP A 396 -5.47 35.63 29.71
C ASP A 396 -4.87 34.40 28.97
N SER A 397 -3.95 34.66 28.06
CA SER A 397 -3.15 33.63 27.35
C SER A 397 -2.41 32.67 28.30
N GLY A 398 -2.13 33.09 29.53
CA GLY A 398 -1.64 32.26 30.61
C GLY A 398 -2.57 31.10 30.99
N TYR A 399 -3.87 31.23 30.74
CA TYR A 399 -4.85 30.16 31.00
C TYR A 399 -4.64 28.94 30.08
N VAL A 400 -4.37 29.16 28.78
CA VAL A 400 -4.06 28.07 27.84
C VAL A 400 -2.83 27.30 28.29
N ALA A 401 -1.77 28.01 28.69
CA ALA A 401 -0.55 27.38 29.22
C ALA A 401 -0.81 26.56 30.49
N ALA A 402 -1.66 27.05 31.38
CA ALA A 402 -2.05 26.30 32.58
C ALA A 402 -2.90 25.06 32.25
N LEU A 403 -3.79 25.18 31.26
CA LEU A 403 -4.61 24.06 30.76
C LEU A 403 -3.75 22.99 30.09
N VAL A 404 -2.85 23.37 29.21
CA VAL A 404 -1.85 22.49 28.58
C VAL A 404 -1.02 21.76 29.61
N ARG A 405 -0.54 22.43 30.67
CA ARG A 405 0.22 21.79 31.73
C ARG A 405 -0.60 20.71 32.46
N ARG A 406 -1.89 20.96 32.71
CA ARG A 406 -2.78 19.99 33.36
C ARG A 406 -3.06 18.79 32.45
N VAL A 407 -3.30 19.05 31.17
CA VAL A 407 -3.50 17.97 30.20
C VAL A 407 -2.25 17.10 30.08
N ARG A 408 -1.07 17.70 29.94
CA ARG A 408 0.21 16.96 29.90
C ARG A 408 0.40 16.05 31.14
N ALA A 409 0.08 16.54 32.32
CA ALA A 409 0.19 15.74 33.52
C ALA A 409 -0.67 14.47 33.49
N LYS A 410 -1.65 14.39 32.59
CA LYS A 410 -2.59 13.25 32.46
C LYS A 410 -2.30 12.37 31.24
N ILE A 411 -1.78 12.94 30.15
CA ILE A 411 -1.57 12.21 28.90
C ILE A 411 -0.09 11.87 28.61
N GLU A 412 0.86 12.61 29.18
CA GLU A 412 2.29 12.38 28.95
C GLU A 412 2.88 11.45 30.02
N GLN A 413 3.85 10.64 29.62
CA GLN A 413 4.63 9.85 30.55
C GLN A 413 5.55 10.75 31.40
N ASP A 414 6.10 11.79 30.77
CA ASP A 414 6.86 12.86 31.41
C ASP A 414 6.36 14.22 30.89
N ALA A 415 5.62 14.94 31.74
CA ALA A 415 5.05 16.24 31.38
C ALA A 415 6.11 17.33 31.08
N SER A 416 7.37 17.13 31.50
CA SER A 416 8.49 18.03 31.21
C SER A 416 9.12 17.74 29.83
N ASN A 417 8.95 16.52 29.32
CA ASN A 417 9.37 16.10 27.98
C ASN A 417 8.19 15.52 27.17
N PRO A 418 7.22 16.38 26.78
CA PRO A 418 5.97 15.94 26.17
C PRO A 418 6.19 15.35 24.79
N GLN A 419 5.47 14.27 24.48
CA GLN A 419 5.48 13.59 23.18
C GLN A 419 4.21 13.85 22.38
N TYR A 420 3.07 14.05 23.02
CA TYR A 420 1.78 14.24 22.35
C TYR A 420 1.40 15.70 22.21
N LEU A 421 1.46 16.49 23.27
CA LEU A 421 1.04 17.88 23.29
C LEU A 421 2.28 18.78 23.31
N LEU A 422 2.74 19.16 22.12
CA LEU A 422 3.99 19.89 21.92
C LEU A 422 3.79 21.40 22.00
N ASN A 423 4.79 22.10 22.52
CA ASN A 423 4.89 23.57 22.49
C ASN A 423 5.91 24.00 21.43
N VAL A 424 5.48 24.81 20.46
CA VAL A 424 6.39 25.47 19.53
C VAL A 424 6.62 26.87 20.06
N ARG A 425 7.80 27.11 20.63
CA ARG A 425 8.16 28.35 21.32
C ARG A 425 7.82 29.60 20.51
N GLY A 426 7.00 30.46 21.09
CA GLY A 426 6.56 31.72 20.46
C GLY A 426 5.55 31.57 19.31
N ARG A 427 5.03 30.35 19.06
CA ARG A 427 4.08 30.10 17.97
C ARG A 427 2.80 29.38 18.39
N GLY A 428 2.79 28.66 19.54
CA GLY A 428 1.59 27.98 20.02
C GLY A 428 1.78 26.51 20.33
N TYR A 429 0.73 25.71 20.15
CA TYR A 429 0.65 24.29 20.54
C TYR A 429 0.26 23.41 19.38
N ARG A 430 0.73 22.17 19.42
CA ARG A 430 0.48 21.17 18.40
C ARG A 430 0.21 19.80 19.06
N LEU A 431 -0.81 19.08 18.61
CA LEU A 431 -1.09 17.73 19.05
C LEU A 431 -0.52 16.73 18.05
N VAL A 432 0.18 15.73 18.56
CA VAL A 432 0.69 14.58 17.79
C VAL A 432 0.02 13.35 18.36
N LEU A 433 -0.67 12.57 17.53
CA LEU A 433 -1.38 11.37 17.99
C LEU A 433 -0.43 10.17 18.12
N GLU A 434 0.55 10.07 17.24
CA GLU A 434 1.58 9.02 17.24
C GLU A 434 2.95 9.69 17.28
N PRO A 435 3.68 9.67 18.39
CA PRO A 435 5.05 10.14 18.45
C PRO A 435 5.98 9.19 17.68
N GLU A 436 6.97 9.74 16.98
CA GLU A 436 8.01 9.00 16.26
C GLU A 436 8.89 8.16 17.18
#